data_fce4d57e5cf4f1cac634dfc74d87d86e
#
_entry.id   fce4d57e5cf4f1cac634dfc74d87d86e
#
_cell.length_a   1.000
_cell.length_b   1.000
_cell.length_c   1.000
_cell.angle_alpha   90.00
_cell.angle_beta   90.00
_cell.angle_gamma   90.00
#
_symmetry.space_group_name_H-M   'P 1'
#
loop_
_entity.id
_entity.type
_entity.pdbx_description
1 polymer ?
#
loop_
_entity_poly.entity_id
_entity_poly.type
_entity_poly.pdbx_seq_one_letter_code
_entity_poly.pdbx_strand_id
1 'polypeptide(L)'
;MYNQEGEVIAGKDEYLSPEQARCEVTDHRADLFCCGIVMSEVLLGYNIFESSAPEKTLENILEMELPDFTSLRADIDDRLNKIIHTALKRPRDQRYQSSEEMLTELESFIYGEGYGPTNEKLAAYVYDVFGEDGQNAALRWHRGETTFAQD
;
A
#
# COMPACT_ATOMS: atom_id res chain seq x y z
N MET A 1 -14.73 16.66 -2.37
CA MET A 1 -13.75 17.77 -2.35
C MET A 1 -13.43 18.14 -3.80
N TYR A 2 -13.09 19.39 -4.12
CA TYR A 2 -12.74 19.84 -5.48
C TYR A 2 -11.31 20.39 -5.45
N ASN A 3 -10.51 20.12 -6.48
CA ASN A 3 -9.20 20.74 -6.64
C ASN A 3 -9.34 22.22 -7.12
N GLN A 4 -8.23 22.92 -7.29
CA GLN A 4 -8.22 24.33 -7.74
C GLN A 4 -8.74 24.52 -9.18
N GLU A 5 -8.78 23.44 -9.97
CA GLU A 5 -9.33 23.41 -11.33
C GLU A 5 -10.82 23.02 -11.37
N GLY A 6 -11.44 22.80 -10.20
CA GLY A 6 -12.86 22.44 -10.08
C GLY A 6 -13.16 20.95 -10.33
N GLU A 7 -12.13 20.11 -10.40
CA GLU A 7 -12.30 18.66 -10.52
C GLU A 7 -12.62 18.03 -9.17
N VAL A 8 -13.48 17.01 -9.19
CA VAL A 8 -13.85 16.27 -7.97
C VAL A 8 -12.68 15.38 -7.55
N ILE A 9 -12.18 15.59 -6.33
CA ILE A 9 -11.29 14.63 -5.68
C ILE A 9 -12.19 13.55 -5.08
N ALA A 10 -12.24 12.39 -5.74
CA ALA A 10 -12.98 11.23 -5.28
C ALA A 10 -12.01 10.25 -4.60
N GLY A 11 -12.38 9.75 -3.45
CA GLY A 11 -11.60 8.77 -2.69
C GLY A 11 -11.99 8.76 -1.22
N LYS A 12 -11.46 7.81 -0.49
CA LYS A 12 -11.50 7.82 0.96
C LYS A 12 -10.39 8.75 1.47
N ASP A 13 -10.71 9.58 2.45
CA ASP A 13 -9.83 10.63 2.95
C ASP A 13 -8.47 10.09 3.44
N GLU A 14 -8.47 8.89 3.98
CA GLU A 14 -7.26 8.22 4.51
C GLU A 14 -6.23 7.76 3.46
N TYR A 15 -6.57 7.84 2.15
CA TYR A 15 -5.66 7.49 1.05
C TYR A 15 -5.27 8.68 0.17
N LEU A 16 -5.64 9.89 0.56
CA LEU A 16 -5.28 11.09 -0.18
C LEU A 16 -3.77 11.39 -0.06
N SER A 17 -3.20 11.91 -1.12
CA SER A 17 -1.87 12.52 -1.06
C SER A 17 -1.92 13.90 -0.40
N PRO A 18 -0.79 14.46 0.09
CA PRO A 18 -0.76 15.79 0.69
C PRO A 18 -1.29 16.90 -0.22
N GLU A 19 -1.01 16.85 -1.52
CA GLU A 19 -1.52 17.79 -2.51
C GLU A 19 -3.02 17.65 -2.72
N GLN A 20 -3.56 16.43 -2.70
CA GLN A 20 -5.01 16.19 -2.74
C GLN A 20 -5.69 16.71 -1.47
N ALA A 21 -5.11 16.46 -0.30
CA ALA A 21 -5.61 16.96 0.96
C ALA A 21 -5.63 18.50 1.04
N ARG A 22 -4.72 19.18 0.30
CA ARG A 22 -4.70 20.65 0.16
C ARG A 22 -5.53 21.17 -1.00
N CYS A 23 -6.21 20.30 -1.78
CA CYS A 23 -6.92 20.67 -3.00
C CYS A 23 -6.01 21.34 -4.05
N GLU A 24 -4.74 20.96 -4.11
CA GLU A 24 -3.78 21.44 -5.11
C GLU A 24 -3.89 20.60 -6.39
N VAL A 25 -3.30 21.10 -7.48
CA VAL A 25 -3.16 20.33 -8.73
C VAL A 25 -2.31 19.09 -8.48
N THR A 26 -2.80 17.93 -8.91
CA THR A 26 -2.19 16.62 -8.70
C THR A 26 -1.57 16.08 -9.98
N ASP A 27 -0.59 15.19 -9.84
CA ASP A 27 -0.02 14.39 -10.91
C ASP A 27 0.10 12.91 -10.47
N HIS A 28 0.64 12.05 -11.33
CA HIS A 28 0.80 10.61 -11.09
C HIS A 28 1.55 10.26 -9.79
N ARG A 29 2.32 11.18 -9.21
CA ARG A 29 3.04 10.96 -7.95
C ARG A 29 2.11 10.95 -6.72
N ALA A 30 0.86 11.40 -6.89
CA ALA A 30 -0.19 11.21 -5.89
C ALA A 30 -0.52 9.72 -5.73
N ASP A 31 -0.58 8.98 -6.83
CA ASP A 31 -0.82 7.53 -6.81
C ASP A 31 0.36 6.78 -6.16
N LEU A 32 1.59 7.23 -6.37
CA LEU A 32 2.76 6.65 -5.70
C LEU A 32 2.75 6.87 -4.19
N PHE A 33 2.24 8.01 -3.73
CA PHE A 33 2.01 8.25 -2.29
C PHE A 33 0.92 7.29 -1.76
N CYS A 34 -0.19 7.14 -2.48
CA CYS A 34 -1.24 6.19 -2.14
C CYS A 34 -0.70 4.75 -2.07
N CYS A 35 0.14 4.33 -3.01
CA CYS A 35 0.84 3.03 -2.95
C CYS A 35 1.66 2.89 -1.66
N GLY A 36 2.35 3.94 -1.23
CA GLY A 36 3.08 3.97 0.04
C GLY A 36 2.16 3.75 1.26
N ILE A 37 0.97 4.38 1.27
CA ILE A 37 -0.04 4.14 2.32
C ILE A 37 -0.46 2.68 2.33
N VAL A 38 -0.88 2.15 1.17
CA VAL A 38 -1.34 0.76 1.04
C VAL A 38 -0.25 -0.24 1.45
N MET A 39 1.01 0.00 1.05
CA MET A 39 2.12 -0.85 1.47
C MET A 39 2.29 -0.86 2.99
N SER A 40 2.28 0.31 3.63
CA SER A 40 2.39 0.41 5.09
C SER A 40 1.22 -0.27 5.79
N GLU A 41 0.00 -0.12 5.26
CA GLU A 41 -1.21 -0.74 5.81
C GLU A 41 -1.18 -2.27 5.68
N VAL A 42 -0.78 -2.82 4.53
CA VAL A 42 -0.61 -4.27 4.35
C VAL A 42 0.41 -4.84 5.33
N LEU A 43 1.48 -4.12 5.59
CA LEU A 43 2.53 -4.55 6.51
C LEU A 43 2.11 -4.45 7.97
N LEU A 44 1.41 -3.39 8.37
CA LEU A 44 1.06 -3.13 9.76
C LEU A 44 -0.32 -3.66 10.16
N GLY A 45 -1.23 -3.89 9.19
CA GLY A 45 -2.62 -4.26 9.43
C GLY A 45 -3.53 -3.07 9.76
N TYR A 46 -3.04 -1.84 9.67
CA TYR A 46 -3.81 -0.61 9.86
C TYR A 46 -3.21 0.55 9.06
N ASN A 47 -4.05 1.51 8.67
CA ASN A 47 -3.60 2.73 8.00
C ASN A 47 -3.01 3.71 9.03
N ILE A 48 -1.75 4.12 8.83
CA ILE A 48 -1.02 4.98 9.77
C ILE A 48 -1.59 6.39 9.89
N PHE A 49 -2.31 6.87 8.88
CA PHE A 49 -2.90 8.21 8.85
C PHE A 49 -4.33 8.24 9.38
N GLU A 50 -5.01 7.08 9.40
CA GLU A 50 -6.42 6.99 9.78
C GLU A 50 -6.67 7.48 11.22
N SER A 51 -7.74 8.23 11.38
CA SER A 51 -8.26 8.68 12.67
C SER A 51 -9.78 8.61 12.66
N SER A 52 -10.39 8.57 13.86
CA SER A 52 -11.85 8.63 14.01
C SER A 52 -12.47 9.95 13.52
N ALA A 53 -11.68 11.01 13.39
CA ALA A 53 -12.11 12.31 12.87
C ALA A 53 -11.46 12.56 11.48
N PRO A 54 -12.26 12.81 10.42
CA PRO A 54 -11.73 13.06 9.08
C PRO A 54 -10.71 14.21 9.04
N GLU A 55 -10.96 15.28 9.78
CA GLU A 55 -10.06 16.44 9.85
C GLU A 55 -8.69 16.04 10.42
N LYS A 56 -8.67 15.13 11.41
CA LYS A 56 -7.43 14.63 11.99
C LYS A 56 -6.70 13.68 11.06
N THR A 57 -7.41 12.91 10.25
CA THR A 57 -6.82 12.10 9.18
C THR A 57 -6.09 12.98 8.16
N LEU A 58 -6.71 14.06 7.71
CA LEU A 58 -6.08 15.03 6.80
C LEU A 58 -4.86 15.71 7.45
N GLU A 59 -4.96 16.11 8.71
CA GLU A 59 -3.82 16.68 9.46
C GLU A 59 -2.66 15.66 9.54
N ASN A 60 -2.96 14.39 9.82
CA ASN A 60 -1.94 13.33 9.86
C ASN A 60 -1.22 13.17 8.51
N ILE A 61 -1.96 13.15 7.39
CA ILE A 61 -1.37 13.10 6.05
C ILE A 61 -0.42 14.30 5.82
N LEU A 62 -0.81 15.48 6.27
CA LEU A 62 -0.05 16.70 6.04
C LEU A 62 1.17 16.86 6.96
N GLU A 63 1.06 16.45 8.22
CA GLU A 63 1.99 16.91 9.27
C GLU A 63 2.59 15.79 10.14
N MET A 64 1.93 14.63 10.27
CA MET A 64 2.41 13.56 11.14
C MET A 64 3.82 13.12 10.76
N GLU A 65 4.71 13.02 11.73
CA GLU A 65 6.02 12.40 11.54
C GLU A 65 5.84 10.91 11.24
N LEU A 66 6.43 10.43 10.14
CA LEU A 66 6.35 9.02 9.77
C LEU A 66 7.11 8.19 10.79
N PRO A 67 6.52 7.09 11.27
CA PRO A 67 7.21 6.21 12.20
C PRO A 67 8.35 5.49 11.50
N ASP A 68 9.33 5.05 12.27
CA ASP A 68 10.29 4.06 11.82
C ASP A 68 9.60 2.69 11.79
N PHE A 69 9.29 2.19 10.59
CA PHE A 69 8.57 0.93 10.40
C PHE A 69 9.34 -0.28 10.92
N THR A 70 10.68 -0.22 10.95
CA THR A 70 11.50 -1.31 11.52
C THR A 70 11.25 -1.50 13.02
N SER A 71 10.93 -0.42 13.72
CA SER A 71 10.60 -0.46 15.15
C SER A 71 9.20 -0.98 15.44
N LEU A 72 8.29 -0.89 14.46
CA LEU A 72 6.90 -1.35 14.60
C LEU A 72 6.76 -2.84 14.29
N ARG A 73 7.61 -3.36 13.40
CA ARG A 73 7.55 -4.74 12.96
C ARG A 73 8.93 -5.28 12.58
N ALA A 74 9.37 -6.33 13.26
CA ALA A 74 10.74 -6.85 13.19
C ALA A 74 11.12 -7.49 11.83
N ASP A 75 10.14 -7.81 10.98
CA ASP A 75 10.36 -8.35 9.64
C ASP A 75 10.42 -7.27 8.54
N ILE A 76 10.29 -6.00 8.92
CA ILE A 76 10.57 -4.86 8.05
C ILE A 76 12.03 -4.48 8.22
N ASP A 77 12.83 -4.65 7.17
CA ASP A 77 14.23 -4.24 7.17
C ASP A 77 14.41 -2.76 6.75
N ASP A 78 15.63 -2.25 6.88
CA ASP A 78 15.96 -0.86 6.53
C ASP A 78 15.70 -0.52 5.05
N ARG A 79 15.79 -1.50 4.14
CA ARG A 79 15.55 -1.30 2.71
C ARG A 79 14.07 -1.07 2.46
N LEU A 80 13.20 -1.93 3.01
CA LEU A 80 11.75 -1.78 2.88
C LEU A 80 11.26 -0.52 3.58
N ASN A 81 11.78 -0.23 4.77
CA ASN A 81 11.51 1.02 5.49
C ASN A 81 11.83 2.25 4.62
N LYS A 82 13.00 2.26 3.96
CA LYS A 82 13.40 3.34 3.06
C LYS A 82 12.45 3.48 1.87
N ILE A 83 12.03 2.37 1.26
CA ILE A 83 11.09 2.38 0.12
C ILE A 83 9.77 3.05 0.53
N ILE A 84 9.19 2.64 1.67
CA ILE A 84 7.94 3.21 2.18
C ILE A 84 8.12 4.71 2.49
N HIS A 85 9.19 5.07 3.20
CA HIS A 85 9.49 6.48 3.51
C HIS A 85 9.67 7.34 2.26
N THR A 86 10.29 6.80 1.19
CA THR A 86 10.46 7.52 -0.08
C THR A 86 9.10 7.76 -0.75
N ALA A 87 8.24 6.74 -0.81
CA ALA A 87 6.90 6.88 -1.37
C ALA A 87 6.04 7.89 -0.60
N LEU A 88 6.18 7.94 0.74
CA LEU A 88 5.41 8.80 1.64
C LEU A 88 6.03 10.18 1.89
N LYS A 89 7.05 10.60 1.11
CA LYS A 89 7.56 11.98 1.19
C LYS A 89 6.48 12.98 0.82
N ARG A 90 6.30 14.03 1.64
CA ARG A 90 5.31 15.07 1.37
C ARG A 90 5.68 15.94 0.17
N PRO A 91 6.93 16.42 0.03
CA PRO A 91 7.35 17.09 -1.20
C PRO A 91 7.38 16.09 -2.36
N ARG A 92 6.66 16.40 -3.44
CA ARG A 92 6.54 15.53 -4.63
C ARG A 92 7.87 15.23 -5.32
N ASP A 93 8.79 16.19 -5.31
CA ASP A 93 10.13 16.08 -5.88
C ASP A 93 11.08 15.16 -5.08
N GLN A 94 10.71 14.81 -3.85
CA GLN A 94 11.44 13.88 -2.99
C GLN A 94 10.85 12.46 -3.01
N ARG A 95 9.70 12.25 -3.67
CA ARG A 95 9.11 10.92 -3.89
C ARG A 95 9.77 10.23 -5.07
N TYR A 96 9.38 8.99 -5.33
CA TYR A 96 9.60 8.38 -6.64
C TYR A 96 9.02 9.26 -7.74
N GLN A 97 9.78 9.43 -8.82
CA GLN A 97 9.35 10.28 -9.92
C GLN A 97 8.59 9.51 -11.00
N SER A 98 8.63 8.19 -10.97
CA SER A 98 7.83 7.32 -11.83
C SER A 98 7.49 6.00 -11.14
N SER A 99 6.49 5.29 -11.68
CA SER A 99 6.15 3.92 -11.25
C SER A 99 7.28 2.94 -11.51
N GLU A 100 8.04 3.13 -12.58
CA GLU A 100 9.20 2.29 -12.94
C GLU A 100 10.32 2.41 -11.90
N GLU A 101 10.56 3.62 -11.40
CA GLU A 101 11.57 3.85 -10.35
C GLU A 101 11.18 3.09 -9.07
N MET A 102 9.94 3.23 -8.62
CA MET A 102 9.42 2.53 -7.45
C MET A 102 9.42 1.00 -7.65
N LEU A 103 8.98 0.54 -8.83
CA LEU A 103 8.98 -0.88 -9.18
C LEU A 103 10.38 -1.48 -9.12
N THR A 104 11.37 -0.78 -9.70
CA THR A 104 12.77 -1.24 -9.71
C THR A 104 13.33 -1.43 -8.29
N GLU A 105 13.03 -0.51 -7.36
CA GLU A 105 13.47 -0.66 -5.97
C GLU A 105 12.73 -1.82 -5.27
N LEU A 106 11.43 -1.98 -5.51
CA LEU A 106 10.65 -3.10 -4.97
C LEU A 106 11.12 -4.45 -5.52
N GLU A 107 11.37 -4.56 -6.82
CA GLU A 107 11.93 -5.78 -7.42
C GLU A 107 13.33 -6.08 -6.87
N SER A 108 14.17 -5.08 -6.75
CA SER A 108 15.50 -5.22 -6.13
C SER A 108 15.41 -5.69 -4.67
N PHE A 109 14.40 -5.26 -3.93
CA PHE A 109 14.13 -5.75 -2.58
C PHE A 109 13.66 -7.21 -2.60
N ILE A 110 12.65 -7.54 -3.42
CA ILE A 110 12.00 -8.86 -3.45
C ILE A 110 12.97 -9.94 -3.96
N TYR A 111 13.79 -9.63 -4.97
CA TYR A 111 14.66 -10.58 -5.65
C TYR A 111 16.13 -10.45 -5.26
N GLY A 112 16.50 -9.47 -4.44
CA GLY A 112 17.88 -9.15 -4.10
C GLY A 112 18.65 -10.26 -3.35
N GLU A 113 17.95 -11.18 -2.69
CA GLU A 113 18.51 -12.33 -1.99
C GLU A 113 18.28 -13.67 -2.72
N GLY A 114 17.98 -13.65 -4.01
CA GLY A 114 17.73 -14.83 -4.84
C GLY A 114 16.33 -14.90 -5.39
N TYR A 115 15.81 -16.12 -5.58
CA TYR A 115 14.46 -16.32 -6.09
C TYR A 115 13.42 -15.72 -5.14
N GLY A 116 12.74 -14.69 -5.61
CA GLY A 116 11.63 -14.05 -4.90
C GLY A 116 10.46 -14.99 -4.60
N PRO A 117 9.31 -14.47 -4.23
CA PRO A 117 8.13 -15.28 -3.96
C PRO A 117 7.77 -16.11 -5.20
N THR A 118 7.84 -17.44 -5.06
CA THR A 118 7.44 -18.41 -6.08
C THR A 118 6.00 -18.84 -5.84
N ASN A 119 5.34 -19.38 -6.88
CA ASN A 119 4.02 -20.00 -6.73
C ASN A 119 4.03 -21.11 -5.66
N GLU A 120 5.17 -21.77 -5.46
CA GLU A 120 5.35 -22.80 -4.43
C GLU A 120 5.34 -22.19 -3.02
N LYS A 121 6.04 -21.07 -2.81
CA LYS A 121 6.01 -20.33 -1.52
C LYS A 121 4.62 -19.78 -1.22
N LEU A 122 3.94 -19.25 -2.23
CA LEU A 122 2.56 -18.78 -2.09
C LEU A 122 1.60 -19.95 -1.75
N ALA A 123 1.75 -21.09 -2.44
CA ALA A 123 0.95 -22.27 -2.15
C ALA A 123 1.20 -22.80 -0.73
N ALA A 124 2.46 -22.83 -0.28
CA ALA A 124 2.80 -23.22 1.08
C ALA A 124 2.16 -22.27 2.12
N TYR A 125 2.27 -20.96 1.89
CA TYR A 125 1.67 -19.96 2.78
C TYR A 125 0.14 -20.11 2.84
N VAL A 126 -0.53 -20.28 1.70
CA VAL A 126 -1.98 -20.51 1.64
C VAL A 126 -2.36 -21.79 2.38
N TYR A 127 -1.54 -22.85 2.24
CA TYR A 127 -1.76 -24.10 2.97
C TYR A 127 -1.61 -23.91 4.49
N ASP A 128 -0.59 -23.18 4.93
CA ASP A 128 -0.37 -22.93 6.36
C ASP A 128 -1.50 -22.10 6.99
N VAL A 129 -2.09 -21.16 6.23
CA VAL A 129 -3.19 -20.31 6.73
C VAL A 129 -4.55 -21.01 6.69
N PHE A 130 -4.85 -21.73 5.62
CA PHE A 130 -6.18 -22.28 5.34
C PHE A 130 -6.24 -23.81 5.38
N GLY A 131 -5.12 -24.50 5.51
CA GLY A 131 -5.05 -25.95 5.51
C GLY A 131 -5.55 -26.58 4.19
N GLU A 132 -6.07 -27.80 4.27
CA GLU A 132 -6.64 -28.52 3.11
C GLU A 132 -7.86 -27.81 2.49
N ASP A 133 -8.58 -27.01 3.27
CA ASP A 133 -9.73 -26.25 2.79
C ASP A 133 -9.33 -25.18 1.79
N GLY A 134 -8.16 -24.56 1.95
CA GLY A 134 -7.62 -23.59 1.01
C GLY A 134 -7.26 -24.20 -0.35
N GLN A 135 -6.68 -25.40 -0.36
CA GLN A 135 -6.41 -26.13 -1.59
C GLN A 135 -7.71 -26.55 -2.32
N ASN A 136 -8.69 -27.02 -1.57
CA ASN A 136 -9.97 -27.42 -2.13
C ASN A 136 -10.74 -26.21 -2.70
N ALA A 137 -10.66 -25.04 -2.08
CA ALA A 137 -11.26 -23.80 -2.57
C ALA A 137 -10.60 -23.36 -3.90
N ALA A 138 -9.27 -23.41 -3.99
CA ALA A 138 -8.54 -23.08 -5.22
C ALA A 138 -8.86 -24.06 -6.38
N LEU A 139 -8.99 -25.35 -6.08
CA LEU A 139 -9.36 -26.37 -7.05
C LEU A 139 -10.81 -26.24 -7.52
N ARG A 140 -11.73 -25.83 -6.66
CA ARG A 140 -13.14 -25.52 -7.01
C ARG A 140 -13.22 -24.29 -7.91
N TRP A 141 -12.45 -23.25 -7.61
CA TRP A 141 -12.34 -22.06 -8.47
C TRP A 141 -11.88 -22.42 -9.88
N HIS A 142 -10.83 -23.22 -10.01
CA HIS A 142 -10.31 -23.69 -11.31
C HIS A 142 -11.30 -24.54 -12.09
N ARG A 143 -12.21 -25.25 -11.40
CA ARG A 143 -13.24 -26.08 -12.04
C ARG A 143 -14.55 -25.34 -12.30
N GLY A 144 -14.64 -24.04 -11.95
CA GLY A 144 -15.87 -23.25 -12.11
C GLY A 144 -17.02 -23.68 -11.19
N GLU A 145 -16.72 -24.40 -10.11
CA GLU A 145 -17.69 -24.96 -9.17
C GLU A 145 -18.07 -23.99 -8.02
N THR A 146 -17.57 -22.75 -8.04
CA THR A 146 -17.90 -21.75 -7.02
C THR A 146 -19.14 -20.96 -7.43
N THR A 147 -20.27 -21.31 -6.82
CA THR A 147 -21.42 -20.43 -6.72
C THR A 147 -21.16 -19.42 -5.60
N PHE A 148 -21.12 -18.12 -5.90
CA PHE A 148 -21.23 -17.10 -4.87
C PHE A 148 -22.61 -17.28 -4.20
N ALA A 149 -22.64 -17.55 -2.89
CA ALA A 149 -23.87 -17.46 -2.14
C ALA A 149 -24.38 -16.02 -2.28
N GLN A 150 -25.52 -15.86 -2.91
CA GLN A 150 -26.29 -14.62 -2.90
C GLN A 150 -27.04 -14.61 -1.56
N ASP A 151 -26.52 -13.87 -0.59
CA ASP A 151 -27.26 -13.39 0.58
C ASP A 151 -27.39 -11.88 0.51
#